data_bf3dd260b00ef3a9b2662c069c96f479
#
_entry.id   bf3dd260b00ef3a9b2662c069c96f479
#
_cell.length_a   1.000
_cell.length_b   1.000
_cell.length_c   1.000
_cell.angle_alpha   90.00
_cell.angle_beta   90.00
_cell.angle_gamma   90.00
#
_symmetry.space_group_name_H-M   'P 1'
#
loop_
_entity.id
_entity.type
_entity.pdbx_description
1 polymer ?
#
loop_
_entity_poly.entity_id
_entity_poly.type
_entity_poly.pdbx_seq_one_letter_code
_entity_poly.pdbx_strand_id
1 'polypeptide(L)'
;MKSVLLSCLLMVSASPALAGAWAREKGELFIAAGGNFLLSEGAQLPVHYDPTLYAEWGLTDRITLGIDVHTADKGQIGTAFAFANIPIGDLTAQNRWAVNVAYGVRATNRQPTETLLRAGFSWGRGIENGWLAVDTSATIGTIDTTWRPKMDATWGRNWNDRWTTTLQLQTGQGWTDDVYAKISPTVIWNWKPNMKVAIGAVQGLTGDRGAALKLETWLTF
;
A
#
# COMPACT_ATOMS: atom_id res chain seq x y z
N MET A 1 -15.12 -47.47 -23.81
CA MET A 1 -14.83 -46.88 -22.50
C MET A 1 -13.98 -45.62 -22.77
N LYS A 2 -14.56 -44.47 -22.72
CA LYS A 2 -13.88 -43.17 -22.96
C LYS A 2 -13.59 -42.54 -21.62
N SER A 3 -12.30 -42.50 -21.26
CA SER A 3 -11.82 -41.81 -20.05
C SER A 3 -11.88 -40.30 -20.26
N VAL A 4 -12.76 -39.64 -19.55
CA VAL A 4 -12.80 -38.18 -19.48
C VAL A 4 -11.77 -37.76 -18.43
N LEU A 5 -10.63 -37.25 -18.88
CA LEU A 5 -9.65 -36.56 -18.05
C LEU A 5 -10.23 -35.19 -17.70
N LEU A 6 -10.72 -35.07 -16.45
CA LEU A 6 -11.15 -33.81 -15.86
C LEU A 6 -9.88 -33.04 -15.44
N SER A 7 -9.40 -32.18 -16.32
CA SER A 7 -8.32 -31.23 -15.99
C SER A 7 -8.89 -30.17 -15.04
N CYS A 8 -8.69 -30.33 -13.74
CA CYS A 8 -8.88 -29.26 -12.77
C CYS A 8 -7.81 -28.19 -13.05
N LEU A 9 -8.20 -27.14 -13.75
CA LEU A 9 -7.44 -25.90 -13.86
C LEU A 9 -7.52 -25.22 -12.48
N LEU A 10 -6.55 -25.48 -11.61
CA LEU A 10 -6.30 -24.69 -10.42
C LEU A 10 -5.87 -23.30 -10.90
N MET A 11 -6.82 -22.38 -11.01
CA MET A 11 -6.51 -20.95 -11.10
C MET A 11 -5.88 -20.57 -9.76
N VAL A 12 -4.56 -20.53 -9.71
CA VAL A 12 -3.81 -19.90 -8.62
C VAL A 12 -4.13 -18.41 -8.74
N SER A 13 -5.11 -17.96 -7.97
CA SER A 13 -5.39 -16.55 -7.78
C SER A 13 -4.18 -15.96 -7.05
N ALA A 14 -3.21 -15.45 -7.81
CA ALA A 14 -2.20 -14.58 -7.25
C ALA A 14 -2.93 -13.34 -6.73
N SER A 15 -3.22 -13.31 -5.43
CA SER A 15 -3.77 -12.11 -4.79
C SER A 15 -2.78 -10.98 -5.00
N PRO A 16 -3.11 -9.95 -5.80
CA PRO A 16 -2.23 -8.81 -5.98
C PRO A 16 -2.09 -8.12 -4.64
N ALA A 17 -0.87 -8.04 -4.16
CA ALA A 17 -0.55 -7.33 -2.94
C ALA A 17 -0.76 -5.83 -3.16
N LEU A 18 -1.59 -5.21 -2.33
CA LEU A 18 -1.67 -3.76 -2.09
C LEU A 18 -1.90 -2.88 -3.33
N ALA A 19 -2.93 -3.10 -4.09
CA ALA A 19 -3.36 -2.08 -5.00
C ALA A 19 -4.84 -1.81 -4.78
N GLY A 20 -5.19 -0.57 -4.46
CA GLY A 20 -6.56 -0.15 -4.16
C GLY A 20 -7.60 -0.44 -5.26
N ALA A 21 -7.16 -0.81 -6.47
CA ALA A 21 -8.04 -1.19 -7.58
C ALA A 21 -8.69 -2.58 -7.41
N TRP A 22 -8.17 -3.45 -6.53
CA TRP A 22 -8.71 -4.79 -6.26
C TRP A 22 -9.43 -4.81 -4.92
N ALA A 23 -10.72 -5.13 -4.93
CA ALA A 23 -11.46 -5.37 -3.69
C ALA A 23 -11.00 -6.67 -3.04
N ARG A 24 -11.09 -6.74 -1.73
CA ARG A 24 -10.99 -8.00 -0.98
C ARG A 24 -12.25 -8.82 -1.18
N GLU A 25 -12.10 -10.13 -1.21
CA GLU A 25 -13.24 -11.04 -1.20
C GLU A 25 -14.02 -10.86 0.11
N LYS A 26 -15.33 -11.12 0.07
CA LYS A 26 -16.17 -11.01 1.27
C LYS A 26 -15.65 -11.90 2.40
N GLY A 27 -15.34 -11.29 3.53
CA GLY A 27 -14.82 -11.95 4.74
C GLY A 27 -13.30 -12.07 4.76
N GLU A 28 -12.58 -11.83 3.65
CA GLU A 28 -11.12 -11.83 3.64
C GLU A 28 -10.59 -10.68 4.49
N LEU A 29 -9.62 -11.00 5.37
CA LEU A 29 -8.86 -10.02 6.15
C LEU A 29 -7.40 -10.05 5.71
N PHE A 30 -6.89 -8.90 5.29
CA PHE A 30 -5.49 -8.68 4.98
C PHE A 30 -4.86 -7.72 5.99
N ILE A 31 -3.64 -8.03 6.46
CA ILE A 31 -2.88 -7.17 7.36
C ILE A 31 -1.44 -7.08 6.86
N ALA A 32 -0.93 -5.86 6.70
CA ALA A 32 0.48 -5.57 6.51
C ALA A 32 0.99 -4.77 7.71
N ALA A 33 1.93 -5.35 8.43
CA ALA A 33 2.54 -4.73 9.60
C ALA A 33 4.07 -4.72 9.46
N GLY A 34 4.68 -3.60 9.78
CA GLY A 34 6.14 -3.44 9.66
C GLY A 34 6.55 -1.99 9.79
N GLY A 35 7.50 -1.56 8.99
CA GLY A 35 7.92 -0.16 8.96
C GLY A 35 9.19 0.08 8.18
N ASN A 36 9.66 1.32 8.28
CA ASN A 36 10.86 1.80 7.63
C ASN A 36 11.96 2.05 8.68
N PHE A 37 13.12 1.48 8.42
CA PHE A 37 14.34 1.74 9.19
C PHE A 37 15.13 2.82 8.46
N LEU A 38 15.07 4.05 8.96
CA LEU A 38 15.71 5.20 8.34
C LEU A 38 17.23 5.07 8.40
N LEU A 39 17.88 5.24 7.27
CA LEU A 39 19.32 5.29 7.12
C LEU A 39 19.73 6.76 7.06
N SER A 40 20.36 7.31 8.10
CA SER A 40 20.87 8.68 8.07
C SER A 40 22.26 8.74 7.47
N GLU A 41 22.62 9.84 6.80
CA GLU A 41 24.01 10.12 6.42
C GLU A 41 24.89 10.10 7.67
N GLY A 42 25.93 9.27 7.67
CA GLY A 42 26.83 9.10 8.82
C GLY A 42 26.25 8.26 9.96
N ALA A 43 25.19 7.47 9.69
CA ALA A 43 24.52 6.68 10.70
C ALA A 43 25.49 5.72 11.41
N GLN A 44 25.79 6.04 12.66
CA GLN A 44 26.06 5.04 13.67
C GLN A 44 24.72 4.61 14.22
N LEU A 45 24.45 3.27 14.23
CA LEU A 45 23.25 2.73 14.85
C LEU A 45 23.02 3.34 16.25
N PRO A 46 21.75 3.62 16.64
CA PRO A 46 20.53 3.00 16.18
C PRO A 46 19.88 3.77 15.02
N VAL A 47 19.45 2.99 14.04
CA VAL A 47 18.57 3.42 12.96
C VAL A 47 17.21 3.76 13.54
N HIS A 48 16.59 4.86 13.13
CA HIS A 48 15.23 5.19 13.54
C HIS A 48 14.23 4.28 12.82
N TYR A 49 13.23 3.84 13.56
CA TYR A 49 12.16 2.99 13.05
C TYR A 49 10.85 3.74 13.04
N ASP A 50 10.25 3.84 11.86
CA ASP A 50 8.92 4.40 11.64
C ASP A 50 7.93 3.26 11.33
N PRO A 51 7.14 2.82 12.33
CA PRO A 51 6.18 1.74 12.16
C PRO A 51 5.03 2.09 11.21
N THR A 52 4.57 1.07 10.50
CA THR A 52 3.40 1.12 9.63
C THR A 52 2.48 -0.05 9.91
N LEU A 53 1.17 0.19 9.85
CA LEU A 53 0.14 -0.82 9.92
C LEU A 53 -0.92 -0.50 8.86
N TYR A 54 -1.17 -1.46 8.01
CA TYR A 54 -2.24 -1.40 7.02
C TYR A 54 -3.10 -2.65 7.15
N ALA A 55 -4.42 -2.49 7.19
CA ALA A 55 -5.32 -3.63 7.19
C ALA A 55 -6.54 -3.35 6.30
N GLU A 56 -7.03 -4.40 5.65
CA GLU A 56 -8.23 -4.39 4.81
C GLU A 56 -9.12 -5.56 5.17
N TRP A 57 -10.42 -5.33 5.19
CA TRP A 57 -11.45 -6.35 5.37
C TRP A 57 -12.51 -6.24 4.30
N GLY A 58 -12.77 -7.34 3.58
CA GLY A 58 -13.85 -7.45 2.61
C GLY A 58 -15.19 -7.48 3.31
N LEU A 59 -15.85 -6.34 3.44
CA LEU A 59 -17.22 -6.27 3.99
C LEU A 59 -18.21 -6.96 3.05
N THR A 60 -18.06 -6.72 1.76
CA THR A 60 -18.79 -7.37 0.66
C THR A 60 -17.82 -7.55 -0.51
N ASP A 61 -18.23 -8.23 -1.57
CA ASP A 61 -17.41 -8.36 -2.79
C ASP A 61 -17.18 -7.01 -3.50
N ARG A 62 -17.86 -5.95 -3.06
CA ARG A 62 -17.77 -4.60 -3.64
C ARG A 62 -17.38 -3.50 -2.64
N ILE A 63 -17.16 -3.82 -1.39
CA ILE A 63 -16.80 -2.83 -0.36
C ILE A 63 -15.70 -3.45 0.49
N THR A 64 -14.54 -2.86 0.46
CA THR A 64 -13.44 -3.14 1.36
C THR A 64 -13.32 -1.99 2.35
N LEU A 65 -13.34 -2.30 3.64
CA LEU A 65 -13.03 -1.36 4.71
C LEU A 65 -11.58 -1.55 5.14
N GLY A 66 -10.93 -0.50 5.60
CA GLY A 66 -9.56 -0.65 6.08
C GLY A 66 -9.09 0.45 7.00
N ILE A 67 -7.90 0.22 7.53
CA ILE A 67 -7.12 1.18 8.30
C ILE A 67 -5.73 1.33 7.69
N ASP A 68 -5.19 2.55 7.77
CA ASP A 68 -3.86 2.91 7.28
C ASP A 68 -3.21 3.79 8.35
N VAL A 69 -2.22 3.25 9.04
CA VAL A 69 -1.53 3.91 10.14
C VAL A 69 -0.04 3.94 9.84
N HIS A 70 0.54 5.10 9.90
CA HIS A 70 1.98 5.25 9.74
C HIS A 70 2.54 6.34 10.64
N THR A 71 3.78 6.18 11.02
CA THR A 71 4.55 7.22 11.68
C THR A 71 5.65 7.71 10.76
N ALA A 72 6.13 8.89 11.03
CA ALA A 72 7.24 9.53 10.33
C ALA A 72 8.06 10.37 11.30
N ASP A 73 9.23 10.81 10.83
CA ASP A 73 10.13 11.69 11.59
C ASP A 73 10.41 11.15 13.00
N LYS A 74 10.82 9.88 13.09
CA LYS A 74 11.17 9.22 14.36
C LYS A 74 10.00 9.14 15.34
N GLY A 75 8.79 8.92 14.81
CA GLY A 75 7.57 8.86 15.60
C GLY A 75 7.04 10.22 16.07
N GLN A 76 7.61 11.34 15.62
CA GLN A 76 7.11 12.67 15.96
C GLN A 76 5.81 13.03 15.25
N ILE A 77 5.54 12.39 14.13
CA ILE A 77 4.32 12.54 13.33
C ILE A 77 3.66 11.18 13.25
N GLY A 78 2.41 11.10 13.64
CA GLY A 78 1.55 9.95 13.45
C GLY A 78 0.34 10.31 12.60
N THR A 79 -0.02 9.44 11.66
CA THR A 79 -1.21 9.59 10.84
C THR A 79 -1.98 8.27 10.85
N ALA A 80 -3.29 8.34 11.05
CA ALA A 80 -4.18 7.19 11.02
C ALA A 80 -5.43 7.51 10.22
N PHE A 81 -5.79 6.64 9.28
CA PHE A 81 -7.02 6.71 8.49
C PHE A 81 -7.85 5.45 8.67
N ALA A 82 -9.16 5.62 8.73
CA ALA A 82 -10.13 4.59 8.39
C ALA A 82 -10.66 4.90 6.99
N PHE A 83 -10.77 3.89 6.12
CA PHE A 83 -11.15 4.09 4.74
C PHE A 83 -12.15 3.05 4.24
N ALA A 84 -12.87 3.43 3.19
CA ALA A 84 -13.65 2.53 2.37
C ALA A 84 -13.12 2.58 0.93
N ASN A 85 -12.93 1.41 0.34
CA ASN A 85 -12.54 1.22 -1.05
C ASN A 85 -13.67 0.53 -1.81
N ILE A 86 -14.10 1.14 -2.92
CA ILE A 86 -15.30 0.74 -3.67
C ILE A 86 -14.89 0.57 -5.13
N PRO A 87 -14.80 -0.68 -5.63
CA PRO A 87 -14.51 -0.94 -7.04
C PRO A 87 -15.64 -0.45 -7.94
N ILE A 88 -15.26 0.02 -9.13
CA ILE A 88 -16.15 0.53 -10.15
C ILE A 88 -16.16 -0.42 -11.34
N GLY A 89 -17.34 -0.70 -11.87
CA GLY A 89 -17.51 -1.50 -13.09
C GLY A 89 -17.42 -3.01 -12.85
N ASP A 90 -16.85 -3.71 -13.81
CA ASP A 90 -16.74 -5.18 -13.80
C ASP A 90 -15.49 -5.62 -13.03
N LEU A 91 -15.72 -6.41 -11.96
CA LEU A 91 -14.66 -6.96 -11.11
C LEU A 91 -13.83 -8.06 -11.78
N THR A 92 -14.25 -8.56 -12.93
CA THR A 92 -13.53 -9.58 -13.70
C THR A 92 -12.68 -9.00 -14.82
N ALA A 93 -12.87 -7.71 -15.13
CA ALA A 93 -12.15 -7.03 -16.20
C ALA A 93 -10.63 -7.00 -15.93
N GLN A 94 -9.85 -7.03 -16.99
CA GLN A 94 -8.39 -6.91 -16.91
C GLN A 94 -7.95 -5.55 -16.35
N ASN A 95 -8.65 -4.47 -16.71
CA ASN A 95 -8.48 -3.16 -16.10
C ASN A 95 -9.52 -3.00 -15.00
N ARG A 96 -9.05 -2.68 -13.81
CA ARG A 96 -9.88 -2.50 -12.61
C ARG A 96 -9.77 -1.07 -12.12
N TRP A 97 -10.85 -0.57 -11.58
CA TRP A 97 -10.96 0.78 -11.09
C TRP A 97 -11.63 0.78 -9.72
N ALA A 98 -11.22 1.69 -8.86
CA ALA A 98 -11.87 1.89 -7.57
C ALA A 98 -11.83 3.34 -7.15
N VAL A 99 -12.77 3.76 -6.31
CA VAL A 99 -12.72 5.00 -5.53
C VAL A 99 -12.44 4.68 -4.09
N ASN A 100 -11.68 5.55 -3.44
CA ASN A 100 -11.35 5.46 -2.03
C ASN A 100 -11.78 6.73 -1.32
N VAL A 101 -12.41 6.60 -0.15
CA VAL A 101 -12.69 7.71 0.75
C VAL A 101 -12.20 7.35 2.14
N ALA A 102 -11.57 8.30 2.82
CA ALA A 102 -11.02 8.06 4.14
C ALA A 102 -11.22 9.26 5.06
N TYR A 103 -11.42 8.94 6.32
CA TYR A 103 -11.43 9.87 7.44
C TYR A 103 -10.27 9.50 8.36
N GLY A 104 -9.53 10.49 8.84
CA GLY A 104 -8.36 10.22 9.63
C GLY A 104 -7.97 11.36 10.56
N VAL A 105 -6.85 11.12 11.24
CA VAL A 105 -6.24 12.09 12.16
C VAL A 105 -4.75 12.14 11.93
N ARG A 106 -4.18 13.31 12.15
CA ARG A 106 -2.75 13.54 12.21
C ARG A 106 -2.40 14.13 13.56
N ALA A 107 -1.48 13.49 14.25
CA ALA A 107 -0.91 13.97 15.50
C ALA A 107 0.56 14.32 15.29
N THR A 108 1.00 15.42 15.88
CA THR A 108 2.40 15.83 15.92
C THR A 108 2.77 16.27 17.32
N ASN A 109 4.03 16.17 17.69
CA ASN A 109 4.49 16.63 19.01
C ASN A 109 4.43 18.16 19.20
N ARG A 110 4.18 18.91 18.13
CA ARG A 110 4.29 20.38 18.13
C ARG A 110 3.00 21.13 17.80
N GLN A 111 1.97 20.41 17.34
CA GLN A 111 0.72 21.02 16.88
C GLN A 111 -0.47 20.23 17.43
N PRO A 112 -1.65 20.87 17.57
CA PRO A 112 -2.88 20.16 17.90
C PRO A 112 -3.16 19.03 16.91
N THR A 113 -3.82 17.99 17.38
CA THR A 113 -4.30 16.90 16.53
C THR A 113 -5.27 17.45 15.49
N GLU A 114 -5.02 17.10 14.24
CA GLU A 114 -5.79 17.56 13.08
C GLU A 114 -6.62 16.43 12.52
N THR A 115 -7.87 16.72 12.17
CA THR A 115 -8.72 15.80 11.41
C THR A 115 -8.41 15.91 9.92
N LEU A 116 -8.41 14.77 9.24
CA LEU A 116 -8.08 14.64 7.81
C LEU A 116 -9.23 14.00 7.05
N LEU A 117 -9.48 14.50 5.85
CA LEU A 117 -10.30 13.85 4.83
C LEU A 117 -9.40 13.50 3.62
N ARG A 118 -9.58 12.30 3.09
CA ARG A 118 -8.87 11.85 1.90
C ARG A 118 -9.86 11.25 0.91
N ALA A 119 -9.74 11.62 -0.35
CA ALA A 119 -10.43 10.97 -1.46
C ALA A 119 -9.38 10.49 -2.48
N GLY A 120 -9.64 9.37 -3.11
CA GLY A 120 -8.69 8.76 -4.04
C GLY A 120 -9.37 7.98 -5.15
N PHE A 121 -8.57 7.70 -6.17
CA PHE A 121 -8.96 6.90 -7.32
C PHE A 121 -7.81 5.96 -7.68
N SER A 122 -8.15 4.69 -7.90
CA SER A 122 -7.19 3.64 -8.18
C SER A 122 -7.48 3.00 -9.53
N TRP A 123 -6.42 2.73 -10.27
CA TRP A 123 -6.42 1.90 -11.46
C TRP A 123 -5.45 0.74 -11.28
N GLY A 124 -5.86 -0.44 -11.76
CA GLY A 124 -5.03 -1.62 -11.77
C GLY A 124 -5.24 -2.45 -13.01
N ARG A 125 -4.18 -3.13 -13.46
CA ARG A 125 -4.20 -4.04 -14.59
C ARG A 125 -3.36 -5.28 -14.32
N GLY A 126 -3.99 -6.45 -14.44
CA GLY A 126 -3.26 -7.71 -14.48
C GLY A 126 -2.47 -7.83 -15.79
N ILE A 127 -1.20 -8.22 -15.70
CA ILE A 127 -0.34 -8.54 -16.83
C ILE A 127 0.19 -9.96 -16.67
N GLU A 128 0.83 -10.51 -17.72
CA GLU A 128 1.44 -11.83 -17.63
C GLU A 128 2.47 -11.86 -16.49
N ASN A 129 2.26 -12.77 -15.54
CA ASN A 129 3.08 -12.94 -14.34
C ASN A 129 3.22 -11.69 -13.47
N GLY A 130 2.17 -10.84 -13.38
CA GLY A 130 2.26 -9.66 -12.53
C GLY A 130 1.11 -8.68 -12.68
N TRP A 131 1.35 -7.43 -12.29
CA TRP A 131 0.36 -6.36 -12.34
C TRP A 131 0.99 -4.98 -12.46
N LEU A 132 0.18 -4.04 -12.90
CA LEU A 132 0.41 -2.59 -12.82
C LEU A 132 -0.68 -1.98 -11.96
N ALA A 133 -0.34 -0.99 -11.14
CA ALA A 133 -1.29 -0.22 -10.37
C ALA A 133 -0.90 1.26 -10.33
N VAL A 134 -1.90 2.13 -10.31
CA VAL A 134 -1.73 3.56 -10.04
C VAL A 134 -2.82 3.96 -9.05
N ASP A 135 -2.39 4.41 -7.89
CA ASP A 135 -3.25 4.91 -6.82
C ASP A 135 -3.03 6.41 -6.69
N THR A 136 -4.10 7.18 -6.85
CA THR A 136 -4.06 8.63 -6.67
C THR A 136 -4.95 9.02 -5.49
N SER A 137 -4.56 10.01 -4.74
CA SER A 137 -5.38 10.56 -3.66
C SER A 137 -5.07 12.04 -3.44
N ALA A 138 -6.00 12.72 -2.78
CA ALA A 138 -5.79 14.05 -2.26
C ALA A 138 -6.31 14.10 -0.81
N THR A 139 -5.51 14.66 0.07
CA THR A 139 -5.81 14.82 1.51
C THR A 139 -5.95 16.28 1.83
N ILE A 140 -6.94 16.61 2.66
CA ILE A 140 -7.15 17.95 3.22
C ILE A 140 -7.31 17.84 4.73
N GLY A 141 -6.73 18.76 5.48
CA GLY A 141 -6.89 18.87 6.93
C GLY A 141 -7.93 19.90 7.34
N THR A 142 -8.40 19.84 8.58
CA THR A 142 -9.34 20.82 9.14
C THR A 142 -8.65 22.08 9.68
N ILE A 143 -7.36 22.01 9.97
CA ILE A 143 -6.54 23.13 10.43
C ILE A 143 -5.81 23.74 9.23
N ASP A 144 -5.07 22.89 8.51
CA ASP A 144 -4.43 23.26 7.26
C ASP A 144 -5.30 22.77 6.09
N THR A 145 -6.00 23.70 5.46
CA THR A 145 -6.94 23.42 4.37
C THR A 145 -6.26 23.29 2.99
N THR A 146 -4.94 23.13 2.95
CA THR A 146 -4.20 22.87 1.72
C THR A 146 -4.46 21.45 1.23
N TRP A 147 -4.79 21.32 -0.04
CA TRP A 147 -4.92 20.01 -0.70
C TRP A 147 -3.54 19.41 -0.96
N ARG A 148 -3.34 18.19 -0.51
CA ARG A 148 -2.08 17.44 -0.69
C ARG A 148 -2.31 16.24 -1.58
N PRO A 149 -2.01 16.38 -2.88
CA PRO A 149 -2.09 15.28 -3.83
C PRO A 149 -0.96 14.27 -3.58
N LYS A 150 -1.28 13.01 -3.83
CA LYS A 150 -0.35 11.88 -3.81
C LYS A 150 -0.65 10.94 -4.97
N MET A 151 0.38 10.35 -5.57
CA MET A 151 0.28 9.30 -6.56
C MET A 151 1.33 8.23 -6.28
N ASP A 152 0.89 6.98 -6.25
CA ASP A 152 1.73 5.80 -6.16
C ASP A 152 1.55 4.97 -7.43
N ALA A 153 2.62 4.75 -8.19
CA ALA A 153 2.63 3.86 -9.34
C ALA A 153 3.45 2.61 -9.02
N THR A 154 2.84 1.44 -9.14
CA THR A 154 3.45 0.17 -8.78
C THR A 154 3.49 -0.78 -9.98
N TRP A 155 4.65 -1.35 -10.24
CA TRP A 155 4.83 -2.53 -11.07
C TRP A 155 5.18 -3.73 -10.17
N GLY A 156 4.43 -4.82 -10.31
CA GLY A 156 4.66 -6.06 -9.59
C GLY A 156 4.90 -7.22 -10.55
N ARG A 157 5.83 -8.12 -10.21
CA ARG A 157 6.13 -9.31 -10.99
C ARG A 157 6.27 -10.55 -10.10
N ASN A 158 5.51 -11.58 -10.42
CA ASN A 158 5.63 -12.91 -9.83
C ASN A 158 6.66 -13.71 -10.62
N TRP A 159 7.77 -14.11 -10.01
CA TRP A 159 8.81 -14.92 -10.64
C TRP A 159 8.49 -16.40 -10.55
N ASN A 160 7.90 -16.79 -9.44
CA ASN A 160 7.42 -18.14 -9.13
C ASN A 160 6.50 -18.07 -7.89
N ASP A 161 6.04 -19.22 -7.39
CA ASP A 161 5.13 -19.31 -6.24
C ASP A 161 5.73 -18.75 -4.92
N ARG A 162 7.05 -18.61 -4.85
CA ARG A 162 7.76 -18.17 -3.63
C ARG A 162 8.21 -16.71 -3.69
N TRP A 163 8.45 -16.15 -4.88
CA TRP A 163 9.11 -14.87 -5.02
C TRP A 163 8.33 -13.93 -5.92
N THR A 164 8.09 -12.76 -5.41
CA THR A 164 7.50 -11.62 -6.12
C THR A 164 8.41 -10.41 -5.92
N THR A 165 8.51 -9.56 -6.90
CA THR A 165 9.17 -8.25 -6.76
C THR A 165 8.19 -7.14 -7.09
N THR A 166 8.34 -5.99 -6.43
CA THR A 166 7.64 -4.77 -6.80
C THR A 166 8.62 -3.61 -6.95
N LEU A 167 8.28 -2.71 -7.83
CA LEU A 167 8.90 -1.40 -7.95
C LEU A 167 7.80 -0.36 -7.85
N GLN A 168 7.87 0.49 -6.84
CA GLN A 168 6.90 1.56 -6.62
C GLN A 168 7.57 2.92 -6.75
N LEU A 169 6.95 3.81 -7.50
CA LEU A 169 7.23 5.24 -7.53
C LEU A 169 6.13 5.95 -6.74
N GLN A 170 6.52 6.69 -5.74
CA GLN A 170 5.64 7.50 -4.91
C GLN A 170 5.94 8.97 -5.16
N THR A 171 4.91 9.76 -5.46
CA THR A 171 5.03 11.20 -5.63
C THR A 171 3.91 11.90 -4.89
N GLY A 172 4.16 13.11 -4.42
CA GLY A 172 3.13 13.86 -3.72
C GLY A 172 3.63 15.17 -3.16
N GLN A 173 2.73 15.85 -2.47
CA GLN A 173 3.04 17.05 -1.68
C GLN A 173 3.08 16.68 -0.20
N GLY A 174 4.18 17.02 0.46
CA GLY A 174 4.38 16.83 1.89
C GLY A 174 3.62 17.85 2.73
N TRP A 175 3.72 17.71 4.05
CA TRP A 175 3.07 18.63 4.99
C TRP A 175 3.77 19.99 5.11
N THR A 176 4.97 20.11 4.59
CA THR A 176 5.73 21.35 4.46
C THR A 176 5.61 21.97 3.06
N ASP A 177 4.59 21.53 2.29
CA ASP A 177 4.30 21.91 0.91
C ASP A 177 5.40 21.53 -0.11
N ASP A 178 6.40 20.77 0.32
CA ASP A 178 7.45 20.26 -0.56
C ASP A 178 6.91 19.12 -1.44
N VAL A 179 7.22 19.20 -2.73
CA VAL A 179 6.97 18.09 -3.65
C VAL A 179 8.07 17.04 -3.47
N TYR A 180 7.65 15.80 -3.26
CA TYR A 180 8.57 14.67 -3.13
C TYR A 180 8.35 13.63 -4.23
N ALA A 181 9.43 12.92 -4.54
CA ALA A 181 9.38 11.66 -5.28
C ALA A 181 10.28 10.65 -4.58
N LYS A 182 9.79 9.41 -4.42
CA LYS A 182 10.50 8.30 -3.79
C LYS A 182 10.36 7.06 -4.67
N ILE A 183 11.40 6.23 -4.71
CA ILE A 183 11.37 4.92 -5.36
C ILE A 183 11.52 3.83 -4.30
N SER A 184 10.73 2.77 -4.43
CA SER A 184 10.73 1.67 -3.46
C SER A 184 10.73 0.31 -4.16
N PRO A 185 11.92 -0.26 -4.46
CA PRO A 185 12.06 -1.65 -4.84
C PRO A 185 11.83 -2.56 -3.63
N THR A 186 11.04 -3.63 -3.80
CA THR A 186 10.73 -4.59 -2.73
C THR A 186 10.75 -6.00 -3.26
N VAL A 187 11.34 -6.92 -2.52
CA VAL A 187 11.26 -8.37 -2.72
C VAL A 187 10.29 -8.96 -1.70
N ILE A 188 9.36 -9.77 -2.15
CA ILE A 188 8.34 -10.39 -1.33
C ILE A 188 8.55 -11.90 -1.38
N TRP A 189 8.75 -12.50 -0.23
CA TRP A 189 8.88 -13.92 -0.03
C TRP A 189 7.56 -14.51 0.50
N ASN A 190 6.93 -15.38 -0.27
CA ASN A 190 5.76 -16.14 0.13
C ASN A 190 6.21 -17.29 1.04
N TRP A 191 6.31 -17.03 2.35
CA TRP A 191 6.81 -18.01 3.32
C TRP A 191 5.80 -19.12 3.58
N LYS A 192 4.52 -18.76 3.73
CA LYS A 192 3.38 -19.69 3.92
C LYS A 192 2.22 -19.22 3.07
N PRO A 193 1.20 -20.05 2.82
CA PRO A 193 0.03 -19.66 2.01
C PRO A 193 -0.63 -18.36 2.46
N ASN A 194 -0.67 -18.12 3.77
CA ASN A 194 -1.30 -16.95 4.37
C ASN A 194 -0.31 -15.93 4.96
N MET A 195 0.99 -16.07 4.69
CA MET A 195 2.02 -15.20 5.26
C MET A 195 3.14 -14.92 4.25
N LYS A 196 3.40 -13.64 4.02
CA LYS A 196 4.50 -13.15 3.19
C LYS A 196 5.38 -12.22 3.99
N VAL A 197 6.66 -12.18 3.63
CA VAL A 197 7.64 -11.22 4.17
C VAL A 197 8.12 -10.34 3.04
N ALA A 198 7.99 -9.03 3.21
CA ALA A 198 8.42 -8.03 2.24
C ALA A 198 9.65 -7.30 2.77
N ILE A 199 10.73 -7.30 1.98
CA ILE A 199 11.98 -6.60 2.29
C ILE A 199 12.28 -5.68 1.12
N GLY A 200 12.50 -4.41 1.41
CA GLY A 200 12.73 -3.42 0.37
C GLY A 200 13.60 -2.27 0.83
N ALA A 201 13.81 -1.34 -0.06
CA ALA A 201 14.42 -0.07 0.21
C ALA A 201 13.48 1.06 -0.21
N VAL A 202 13.58 2.19 0.44
CA VAL A 202 12.93 3.44 0.02
C VAL A 202 14.02 4.47 -0.18
N GLN A 203 14.07 5.08 -1.36
CA GLN A 203 15.04 6.13 -1.68
C GLN A 203 14.31 7.37 -2.15
N GLY A 204 14.51 8.48 -1.46
CA GLY A 204 14.07 9.80 -1.91
C GLY A 204 14.86 10.26 -3.13
N LEU A 205 14.14 10.67 -4.17
CA LEU A 205 14.70 11.21 -5.42
C LEU A 205 14.69 12.74 -5.42
N THR A 206 13.62 13.33 -4.87
CA THR A 206 13.46 14.77 -4.71
C THR A 206 12.67 15.07 -3.44
N GLY A 207 12.76 16.29 -2.93
CA GLY A 207 12.25 16.67 -1.62
C GLY A 207 13.10 16.05 -0.51
N ASP A 208 12.49 15.24 0.33
CA ASP A 208 13.19 14.42 1.33
C ASP A 208 14.02 13.34 0.62
N ARG A 209 15.34 13.52 0.60
CA ARG A 209 16.29 12.59 -0.04
C ARG A 209 16.78 11.47 0.86
N GLY A 210 16.11 11.26 1.99
CA GLY A 210 16.43 10.16 2.90
C GLY A 210 16.31 8.79 2.25
N ALA A 211 17.03 7.82 2.82
CA ALA A 211 16.95 6.42 2.47
C ALA A 211 16.46 5.61 3.66
N ALA A 212 15.71 4.54 3.41
CA ALA A 212 15.25 3.62 4.45
C ALA A 212 15.27 2.18 3.94
N LEU A 213 15.44 1.24 4.88
CA LEU A 213 15.12 -0.17 4.66
C LEU A 213 13.68 -0.40 5.09
N LYS A 214 12.91 -1.07 4.23
CA LYS A 214 11.52 -1.46 4.46
C LYS A 214 11.47 -2.93 4.87
N LEU A 215 10.76 -3.23 5.96
CA LEU A 215 10.47 -4.59 6.39
C LEU A 215 9.01 -4.70 6.81
N GLU A 216 8.28 -5.61 6.18
CA GLU A 216 6.86 -5.84 6.46
C GLU A 216 6.54 -7.33 6.48
N THR A 217 5.57 -7.70 7.30
CA THR A 217 4.91 -9.01 7.27
C THR A 217 3.48 -8.81 6.78
N TRP A 218 3.06 -9.60 5.79
CA TRP A 218 1.72 -9.60 5.23
C TRP A 218 1.00 -10.89 5.59
N LEU A 219 -0.19 -10.75 6.14
CA LEU A 219 -1.04 -11.85 6.58
C LEU A 219 -2.38 -11.77 5.86
N THR A 220 -2.91 -12.92 5.43
CA THR A 220 -4.25 -13.04 4.83
C THR A 220 -5.02 -14.13 5.57
N PHE A 221 -6.27 -13.87 5.94
CA PHE A 221 -7.14 -14.78 6.70
C PHE A 221 -8.49 -14.94 6.02
#